data_755585625464f61f40331538fe98f27b
#
_entry.id   755585625464f61f40331538fe98f27b
#
_cell.length_a   1.000
_cell.length_b   1.000
_cell.length_c   1.000
_cell.angle_alpha   90.00
_cell.angle_beta   90.00
_cell.angle_gamma   90.00
#
_symmetry.space_group_name_H-M   'P 1'
#
loop_
_entity.id
_entity.type
_entity.pdbx_description
1 polymer ?
#
loop_
_entity_poly.entity_id
_entity_poly.type
_entity_poly.pdbx_seq_one_letter_code
_entity_poly.pdbx_strand_id
1 'polypeptide(L)'
;MSDFLWVEKYRPKKISDCILTEDLKNTFSKFLTQKEIPNLLLSGTAGTGKTTVARALCEELGADYIIINGSDEGRHIDTLRTTIKNFASSVSLDGGSNHKVVIVDEADYMNADSVQPALRNFIETFYKNCRFIFTCNFKNKIIPALHSRCTVIDFRITNGQKVKTATAFLKRLGEILKSENIEYDNRVVAELIQRHYPDFRR
;
A
#
# COMPACT_ATOMS: atom_id res chain seq x y z
N MET A 1 20.09 -8.78 -3.67
CA MET A 1 19.42 -9.21 -4.92
C MET A 1 18.23 -8.34 -5.36
N SER A 2 17.87 -7.28 -4.64
CA SER A 2 16.73 -6.38 -4.99
C SER A 2 17.07 -5.25 -5.96
N ASP A 3 18.37 -5.05 -6.26
CA ASP A 3 18.82 -3.89 -7.05
C ASP A 3 18.60 -4.00 -8.57
N PHE A 4 18.14 -5.15 -9.05
CA PHE A 4 17.94 -5.39 -10.47
C PHE A 4 16.63 -4.82 -11.02
N LEU A 5 15.60 -4.70 -10.17
CA LEU A 5 14.31 -4.16 -10.57
C LEU A 5 14.14 -2.72 -10.09
N TRP A 6 14.09 -1.78 -11.02
CA TRP A 6 13.90 -0.37 -10.71
C TRP A 6 12.64 -0.08 -9.89
N VAL A 7 11.60 -0.87 -10.10
CA VAL A 7 10.36 -0.79 -9.32
C VAL A 7 10.62 -0.97 -7.82
N GLU A 8 11.57 -1.82 -7.44
CA GLU A 8 11.94 -2.02 -6.03
C GLU A 8 13.02 -1.01 -5.59
N LYS A 9 14.07 -0.81 -6.40
CA LYS A 9 15.17 0.12 -6.10
C LYS A 9 14.68 1.55 -5.84
N TYR A 10 13.73 2.04 -6.64
CA TYR A 10 13.21 3.40 -6.57
C TYR A 10 11.83 3.51 -5.90
N ARG A 11 11.42 2.45 -5.19
CA ARG A 11 10.17 2.47 -4.43
C ARG A 11 10.18 3.58 -3.38
N PRO A 12 9.20 4.49 -3.38
CA PRO A 12 9.10 5.55 -2.37
C PRO A 12 9.05 4.99 -0.95
N LYS A 13 9.83 5.58 -0.05
CA LYS A 13 9.84 5.26 1.39
C LYS A 13 9.10 6.29 2.24
N LYS A 14 8.73 7.43 1.65
CA LYS A 14 7.96 8.48 2.31
C LYS A 14 6.70 8.81 1.52
N ILE A 15 5.67 9.23 2.23
CA ILE A 15 4.40 9.64 1.60
C ILE A 15 4.60 10.85 0.68
N SER A 16 5.50 11.77 1.04
CA SER A 16 5.87 12.92 0.21
C SER A 16 6.38 12.52 -1.18
N ASP A 17 7.09 11.41 -1.28
CA ASP A 17 7.74 10.92 -2.51
C ASP A 17 6.78 10.08 -3.37
N CYS A 18 5.64 9.68 -2.80
CA CYS A 18 4.61 8.94 -3.51
C CYS A 18 3.87 9.87 -4.51
N ILE A 19 3.62 9.35 -5.71
CA ILE A 19 2.83 10.05 -6.71
C ILE A 19 1.35 9.83 -6.42
N LEU A 20 0.76 10.76 -5.68
CA LEU A 20 -0.61 10.72 -5.21
C LEU A 20 -1.34 12.00 -5.59
N THR A 21 -2.67 11.94 -5.61
CA THR A 21 -3.50 13.14 -5.67
C THR A 21 -3.37 13.95 -4.38
N GLU A 22 -3.63 15.25 -4.43
CA GLU A 22 -3.55 16.13 -3.24
C GLU A 22 -4.45 15.64 -2.10
N ASP A 23 -5.65 15.15 -2.43
CA ASP A 23 -6.59 14.62 -1.43
C ASP A 23 -6.02 13.41 -0.70
N LEU A 24 -5.39 12.49 -1.44
CA LEU A 24 -4.72 11.32 -0.87
C LEU A 24 -3.51 11.75 -0.03
N LYS A 25 -2.68 12.66 -0.53
CA LYS A 25 -1.54 13.19 0.24
C LYS A 25 -2.00 13.81 1.56
N ASN A 26 -3.02 14.64 1.52
CA ASN A 26 -3.58 15.26 2.71
C ASN A 26 -4.13 14.23 3.71
N THR A 27 -4.79 13.19 3.21
CA THR A 27 -5.32 12.11 4.05
C THR A 27 -4.20 11.35 4.77
N PHE A 28 -3.16 10.92 4.05
CA PHE A 28 -2.04 10.21 4.67
C PHE A 28 -1.18 11.10 5.55
N SER A 29 -1.01 12.39 5.19
CA SER A 29 -0.31 13.37 6.05
C SER A 29 -1.00 13.56 7.40
N LYS A 30 -2.33 13.47 7.48
CA LYS A 30 -3.05 13.49 8.76
C LYS A 30 -2.67 12.31 9.64
N PHE A 31 -2.57 11.09 9.10
CA PHE A 31 -2.14 9.92 9.87
C PHE A 31 -0.71 10.08 10.39
N LEU A 32 0.20 10.63 9.57
CA LEU A 32 1.56 10.95 9.99
C LEU A 32 1.59 11.96 11.13
N THR A 33 0.79 13.03 11.04
CA THR A 33 0.71 14.07 12.07
C THR A 33 0.13 13.53 13.38
N GLN A 34 -0.87 12.66 13.28
CA GLN A 34 -1.51 12.03 14.44
C GLN A 34 -0.65 10.89 15.02
N LYS A 35 0.37 10.44 14.29
CA LYS A 35 1.20 9.27 14.63
C LYS A 35 0.37 8.01 14.87
N GLU A 36 -0.73 7.88 14.18
CA GLU A 36 -1.65 6.75 14.31
C GLU A 36 -2.06 6.23 12.93
N ILE A 37 -2.01 4.90 12.77
CA ILE A 37 -2.50 4.20 11.59
C ILE A 37 -3.82 3.55 11.97
N PRO A 38 -4.96 3.96 11.38
CA PRO A 38 -6.21 3.22 11.54
C PRO A 38 -6.17 1.94 10.69
N ASN A 39 -7.18 1.06 10.87
CA ASN A 39 -7.38 0.00 9.89
C ASN A 39 -7.78 0.62 8.55
N LEU A 40 -7.10 0.25 7.48
CA LEU A 40 -7.28 0.83 6.14
C LEU A 40 -7.69 -0.23 5.12
N LEU A 41 -8.55 0.17 4.20
CA LEU A 41 -8.82 -0.58 2.97
C LEU A 41 -8.51 0.32 1.77
N LEU A 42 -7.37 0.07 1.13
CA LEU A 42 -6.87 0.82 -0.02
C LEU A 42 -7.38 0.15 -1.30
N SER A 43 -8.29 0.78 -2.01
CA SER A 43 -8.87 0.24 -3.24
C SER A 43 -8.48 1.05 -4.47
N GLY A 44 -8.40 0.41 -5.63
CA GLY A 44 -8.12 1.07 -6.90
C GLY A 44 -7.45 0.15 -7.91
N THR A 45 -7.32 0.60 -9.14
CA THR A 45 -6.70 -0.17 -10.22
C THR A 45 -5.26 -0.58 -9.92
N ALA A 46 -4.76 -1.60 -10.62
CA ALA A 46 -3.37 -2.04 -10.49
C ALA A 46 -2.38 -0.89 -10.81
N GLY A 47 -1.21 -0.90 -10.18
CA GLY A 47 -0.14 0.06 -10.44
C GLY A 47 -0.32 1.46 -9.85
N THR A 48 -1.41 1.77 -9.14
CA THR A 48 -1.69 3.09 -8.56
C THR A 48 -0.96 3.39 -7.24
N GLY A 49 -0.08 2.50 -6.78
CA GLY A 49 0.77 2.74 -5.61
C GLY A 49 0.20 2.33 -4.25
N LYS A 50 -0.91 1.58 -4.18
CA LYS A 50 -1.55 1.14 -2.92
C LYS A 50 -0.58 0.50 -1.94
N THR A 51 0.09 -0.57 -2.35
CA THR A 51 1.08 -1.30 -1.53
C THR A 51 2.29 -0.43 -1.20
N THR A 52 2.73 0.42 -2.14
CA THR A 52 3.81 1.38 -1.91
C THR A 52 3.47 2.37 -0.82
N VAL A 53 2.27 2.94 -0.85
CA VAL A 53 1.79 3.88 0.18
C VAL A 53 1.63 3.19 1.53
N ALA A 54 1.11 1.96 1.56
CA ALA A 54 0.99 1.18 2.80
C ALA A 54 2.36 0.98 3.47
N ARG A 55 3.38 0.59 2.69
CA ARG A 55 4.77 0.45 3.19
C ARG A 55 5.35 1.80 3.62
N ALA A 56 5.26 2.83 2.78
CA ALA A 56 5.81 4.15 3.08
C ALA A 56 5.21 4.75 4.37
N LEU A 57 3.91 4.53 4.62
CA LEU A 57 3.24 4.96 5.85
C LEU A 57 3.82 4.27 7.08
N CYS A 58 4.06 2.95 7.01
CA CYS A 58 4.67 2.19 8.11
C CYS A 58 6.12 2.61 8.34
N GLU A 59 6.93 2.73 7.28
CA GLU A 59 8.33 3.12 7.36
C GLU A 59 8.50 4.54 7.94
N GLU A 60 7.68 5.50 7.50
CA GLU A 60 7.75 6.89 7.95
C GLU A 60 7.32 7.05 9.41
N LEU A 61 6.41 6.21 9.90
CA LEU A 61 5.99 6.17 11.31
C LEU A 61 6.87 5.26 12.19
N GLY A 62 7.82 4.54 11.59
CA GLY A 62 8.63 3.57 12.32
C GLY A 62 7.83 2.40 12.87
N ALA A 63 6.70 2.04 12.25
CA ALA A 63 5.87 0.92 12.67
C ALA A 63 6.45 -0.40 12.17
N ASP A 64 6.51 -1.40 13.05
CA ASP A 64 6.82 -2.77 12.64
C ASP A 64 5.71 -3.30 11.73
N TYR A 65 6.05 -3.90 10.60
CA TYR A 65 5.04 -4.46 9.73
C TYR A 65 5.45 -5.77 9.07
N ILE A 66 4.44 -6.59 8.77
CA ILE A 66 4.56 -7.76 7.90
C ILE A 66 3.65 -7.60 6.69
N ILE A 67 4.03 -8.23 5.59
CA ILE A 67 3.21 -8.25 4.38
C ILE A 67 2.78 -9.68 4.10
N ILE A 68 1.50 -9.86 3.91
CA ILE A 68 0.87 -11.14 3.54
C ILE A 68 0.24 -10.94 2.17
N ASN A 69 0.60 -11.77 1.21
CA ASN A 69 0.01 -11.74 -0.13
C ASN A 69 -1.25 -12.60 -0.15
N GLY A 70 -2.41 -11.97 -0.42
CA GLY A 70 -3.70 -12.65 -0.49
C GLY A 70 -3.84 -13.64 -1.64
N SER A 71 -3.07 -13.44 -2.72
CA SER A 71 -3.09 -14.34 -3.88
C SER A 71 -2.30 -15.63 -3.68
N ASP A 72 -1.36 -15.65 -2.73
CA ASP A 72 -0.46 -16.80 -2.46
C ASP A 72 -0.66 -17.34 -1.04
N GLU A 73 -0.07 -16.69 -0.05
CA GLU A 73 -0.10 -17.13 1.36
C GLU A 73 -1.51 -17.07 1.98
N GLY A 74 -2.34 -16.15 1.52
CA GLY A 74 -3.71 -15.97 2.00
C GLY A 74 -4.69 -17.09 1.68
N ARG A 75 -4.26 -18.12 0.95
CA ARG A 75 -5.10 -19.30 0.65
C ARG A 75 -5.18 -20.28 1.80
N HIS A 76 -4.17 -20.30 2.68
CA HIS A 76 -4.06 -21.22 3.81
C HIS A 76 -4.36 -20.50 5.13
N ILE A 77 -5.60 -20.64 5.58
CA ILE A 77 -6.11 -19.95 6.77
C ILE A 77 -5.29 -20.25 8.05
N ASP A 78 -4.75 -21.44 8.20
CA ASP A 78 -4.00 -21.83 9.39
C ASP A 78 -2.61 -21.20 9.42
N THR A 79 -1.93 -21.11 8.26
CA THR A 79 -0.66 -20.41 8.11
C THR A 79 -0.86 -18.91 8.42
N LEU A 80 -1.89 -18.31 7.86
CA LEU A 80 -2.25 -16.92 8.09
C LEU A 80 -2.54 -16.63 9.56
N ARG A 81 -3.30 -17.51 10.23
CA ARG A 81 -3.58 -17.40 11.68
C ARG A 81 -2.31 -17.44 12.52
N THR A 82 -1.44 -18.39 12.25
CA THR A 82 -0.19 -18.56 12.98
C THR A 82 0.72 -17.34 12.79
N THR A 83 0.91 -16.89 11.55
CA THR A 83 1.74 -15.74 11.20
C THR A 83 1.25 -14.46 11.87
N ILE A 84 -0.05 -14.14 11.74
CA ILE A 84 -0.63 -12.93 12.34
C ILE A 84 -0.56 -13.00 13.87
N LYS A 85 -0.92 -14.14 14.46
CA LYS A 85 -0.90 -14.31 15.92
C LYS A 85 0.51 -14.14 16.48
N ASN A 86 1.51 -14.77 15.88
CA ASN A 86 2.90 -14.66 16.32
C ASN A 86 3.40 -13.22 16.21
N PHE A 87 3.12 -12.55 15.10
CA PHE A 87 3.50 -11.17 14.89
C PHE A 87 2.80 -10.22 15.86
N ALA A 88 1.48 -10.31 16.02
CA ALA A 88 0.71 -9.43 16.89
C ALA A 88 1.03 -9.64 18.39
N SER A 89 1.45 -10.85 18.78
CA SER A 89 1.80 -11.20 20.17
C SER A 89 3.28 -10.99 20.52
N SER A 90 4.16 -10.79 19.52
CA SER A 90 5.58 -10.49 19.79
C SER A 90 5.75 -9.09 20.36
N VAL A 91 6.82 -8.86 21.13
CA VAL A 91 7.14 -7.54 21.67
C VAL A 91 8.04 -6.82 20.66
N SER A 92 7.77 -5.53 20.38
CA SER A 92 8.68 -4.70 19.60
C SER A 92 9.94 -4.42 20.41
N LEU A 93 11.12 -4.67 19.83
CA LEU A 93 12.40 -4.52 20.54
C LEU A 93 12.78 -3.04 20.75
N ASP A 94 12.25 -2.13 19.96
CA ASP A 94 12.62 -0.71 19.98
C ASP A 94 11.92 0.13 21.06
N GLY A 95 11.21 -0.48 22.01
CA GLY A 95 10.65 0.21 23.18
C GLY A 95 9.67 1.36 22.89
N GLY A 96 9.36 1.60 21.62
CA GLY A 96 8.42 2.63 21.19
C GLY A 96 6.97 2.12 21.21
N SER A 97 6.04 3.02 21.42
CA SER A 97 4.59 2.77 21.35
C SER A 97 4.08 2.49 19.94
N ASN A 98 4.95 1.98 19.05
CA ASN A 98 4.63 1.81 17.66
C ASN A 98 3.69 0.63 17.48
N HIS A 99 2.53 0.90 16.91
CA HIS A 99 1.59 -0.11 16.51
C HIS A 99 2.23 -1.05 15.49
N LYS A 100 1.99 -2.34 15.64
CA LYS A 100 2.31 -3.32 14.60
C LYS A 100 1.28 -3.22 13.50
N VAL A 101 1.72 -3.43 12.27
CA VAL A 101 0.86 -3.35 11.10
C VAL A 101 0.94 -4.63 10.28
N VAL A 102 -0.20 -5.22 10.00
CA VAL A 102 -0.32 -6.32 9.03
C VAL A 102 -0.84 -5.73 7.71
N ILE A 103 0.00 -5.74 6.69
CA ILE A 103 -0.38 -5.36 5.33
C ILE A 103 -0.84 -6.62 4.62
N VAL A 104 -2.10 -6.66 4.24
CA VAL A 104 -2.70 -7.74 3.46
C VAL A 104 -2.83 -7.25 2.02
N ASP A 105 -1.85 -7.61 1.20
CA ASP A 105 -1.81 -7.21 -0.20
C ASP A 105 -2.69 -8.13 -1.05
N GLU A 106 -3.37 -7.58 -2.05
CA GLU A 106 -4.28 -8.31 -2.93
C GLU A 106 -5.40 -9.07 -2.17
N ALA A 107 -6.00 -8.45 -1.15
CA ALA A 107 -7.02 -9.06 -0.30
C ALA A 107 -8.28 -9.53 -1.05
N ASP A 108 -8.54 -9.02 -2.24
CA ASP A 108 -9.63 -9.43 -3.13
C ASP A 108 -9.44 -10.82 -3.78
N TYR A 109 -8.26 -11.43 -3.62
CA TYR A 109 -8.01 -12.83 -3.99
C TYR A 109 -8.26 -13.81 -2.83
N MET A 110 -8.44 -13.31 -1.60
CA MET A 110 -8.73 -14.16 -0.45
C MET A 110 -10.16 -14.68 -0.48
N ASN A 111 -10.33 -15.92 -0.04
CA ASN A 111 -11.64 -16.54 0.03
C ASN A 111 -12.59 -15.76 0.95
N ALA A 112 -13.76 -15.36 0.42
CA ALA A 112 -14.73 -14.54 1.12
C ALA A 112 -15.48 -15.29 2.23
N ASP A 113 -15.59 -16.61 2.13
CA ASP A 113 -16.37 -17.43 3.06
C ASP A 113 -15.54 -17.95 4.24
N SER A 114 -14.21 -18.01 4.10
CA SER A 114 -13.33 -18.58 5.14
C SER A 114 -12.28 -17.62 5.64
N VAL A 115 -11.47 -17.04 4.74
CA VAL A 115 -10.30 -16.25 5.11
C VAL A 115 -10.67 -14.84 5.55
N GLN A 116 -11.50 -14.15 4.79
CA GLN A 116 -11.90 -12.79 5.12
C GLN A 116 -12.69 -12.69 6.46
N PRO A 117 -13.59 -13.62 6.82
CA PRO A 117 -14.19 -13.66 8.16
C PRO A 117 -13.17 -13.87 9.28
N ALA A 118 -12.12 -14.66 9.05
CA ALA A 118 -11.06 -14.81 10.03
C ALA A 118 -10.28 -13.51 10.25
N LEU A 119 -9.99 -12.75 9.19
CA LEU A 119 -9.35 -11.43 9.28
C LEU A 119 -10.21 -10.43 10.06
N ARG A 120 -11.54 -10.47 9.91
CA ARG A 120 -12.45 -9.70 10.74
C ARG A 120 -12.23 -9.99 12.23
N ASN A 121 -12.15 -11.27 12.59
CA ASN A 121 -11.93 -11.67 13.98
C ASN A 121 -10.55 -11.22 14.49
N PHE A 122 -9.51 -11.22 13.63
CA PHE A 122 -8.17 -10.74 14.03
C PHE A 122 -8.18 -9.24 14.30
N ILE A 123 -8.87 -8.43 13.49
CA ILE A 123 -9.03 -6.99 13.76
C ILE A 123 -9.59 -6.77 15.15
N GLU A 124 -10.64 -7.53 15.54
CA GLU A 124 -11.29 -7.42 16.85
C GLU A 124 -10.41 -7.95 17.99
N THR A 125 -9.67 -9.03 17.75
CA THR A 125 -8.83 -9.66 18.77
C THR A 125 -7.58 -8.81 19.08
N PHE A 126 -6.96 -8.26 18.05
CA PHE A 126 -5.65 -7.58 18.17
C PHE A 126 -5.74 -6.05 18.11
N TYR A 127 -6.93 -5.45 18.23
CA TYR A 127 -7.14 -4.02 18.07
C TYR A 127 -6.25 -3.12 18.94
N LYS A 128 -5.80 -3.61 20.08
CA LYS A 128 -4.93 -2.86 21.00
C LYS A 128 -3.50 -2.70 20.48
N ASN A 129 -2.98 -3.73 19.81
CA ASN A 129 -1.56 -3.84 19.50
C ASN A 129 -1.26 -3.89 18.00
N CYS A 130 -2.28 -4.12 17.17
CA CYS A 130 -2.08 -4.34 15.75
C CYS A 130 -3.13 -3.62 14.90
N ARG A 131 -2.69 -3.09 13.77
CA ARG A 131 -3.55 -2.48 12.74
C ARG A 131 -3.42 -3.27 11.45
N PHE A 132 -4.44 -3.16 10.62
CA PHE A 132 -4.53 -3.89 9.36
C PHE A 132 -4.67 -2.91 8.20
N ILE A 133 -3.85 -3.08 7.17
CA ILE A 133 -3.96 -2.35 5.90
C ILE A 133 -4.23 -3.37 4.81
N PHE A 134 -5.41 -3.34 4.25
CA PHE A 134 -5.80 -4.17 3.12
C PHE A 134 -5.59 -3.40 1.82
N THR A 135 -5.04 -4.05 0.80
CA THR A 135 -5.08 -3.51 -0.56
C THR A 135 -5.97 -4.40 -1.43
N CYS A 136 -6.69 -3.81 -2.36
CA CYS A 136 -7.50 -4.56 -3.33
C CYS A 136 -7.64 -3.79 -4.65
N ASN A 137 -7.83 -4.53 -5.73
CA ASN A 137 -8.21 -3.95 -7.02
C ASN A 137 -9.73 -3.85 -7.15
N PHE A 138 -10.45 -4.80 -6.57
CA PHE A 138 -11.90 -4.92 -6.65
C PHE A 138 -12.52 -4.90 -5.25
N LYS A 139 -12.92 -3.72 -4.77
CA LYS A 139 -13.49 -3.57 -3.42
C LYS A 139 -14.79 -4.35 -3.19
N ASN A 140 -15.53 -4.67 -4.24
CA ASN A 140 -16.75 -5.48 -4.18
C ASN A 140 -16.48 -6.96 -3.87
N LYS A 141 -15.23 -7.42 -3.96
CA LYS A 141 -14.82 -8.75 -3.52
C LYS A 141 -14.46 -8.83 -2.04
N ILE A 142 -14.41 -7.68 -1.36
CA ILE A 142 -14.17 -7.61 0.08
C ILE A 142 -15.51 -7.63 0.81
N ILE A 143 -15.63 -8.49 1.82
CA ILE A 143 -16.88 -8.64 2.57
C ILE A 143 -17.30 -7.35 3.31
N PRO A 144 -18.58 -7.04 3.46
CA PRO A 144 -19.06 -5.84 4.17
C PRO A 144 -18.53 -5.72 5.60
N ALA A 145 -18.30 -6.85 6.26
CA ALA A 145 -17.77 -6.90 7.61
C ALA A 145 -16.35 -6.34 7.75
N LEU A 146 -15.51 -6.39 6.71
CA LEU A 146 -14.20 -5.73 6.67
C LEU A 146 -14.35 -4.25 6.31
N HIS A 147 -15.24 -3.91 5.37
CA HIS A 147 -15.53 -2.52 5.02
C HIS A 147 -15.93 -1.68 6.24
N SER A 148 -16.76 -2.22 7.12
CA SER A 148 -17.26 -1.51 8.31
C SER A 148 -16.19 -1.30 9.39
N ARG A 149 -15.06 -2.01 9.32
CA ARG A 149 -13.95 -1.95 10.31
C ARG A 149 -12.72 -1.20 9.80
N CYS A 150 -12.74 -0.77 8.56
CA CYS A 150 -11.65 -0.10 7.92
C CYS A 150 -12.07 1.27 7.37
N THR A 151 -11.16 2.23 7.41
CA THR A 151 -11.31 3.46 6.63
C THR A 151 -11.01 3.13 5.17
N VAL A 152 -12.01 3.26 4.32
CA VAL A 152 -11.88 2.98 2.89
C VAL A 152 -11.28 4.18 2.17
N ILE A 153 -10.17 3.97 1.46
CA ILE A 153 -9.48 5.01 0.69
C ILE A 153 -9.39 4.54 -0.77
N ASP A 154 -10.04 5.27 -1.67
CA ASP A 154 -10.05 4.98 -3.09
C ASP A 154 -8.89 5.69 -3.80
N PHE A 155 -8.01 4.90 -4.44
CA PHE A 155 -6.90 5.37 -5.29
C PHE A 155 -7.41 5.67 -6.71
N ARG A 156 -8.53 6.36 -6.79
CA ARG A 156 -9.13 6.74 -8.07
C ARG A 156 -8.56 8.07 -8.53
N ILE A 157 -8.01 8.09 -9.73
CA ILE A 157 -7.52 9.32 -10.36
C ILE A 157 -8.63 9.85 -11.27
N THR A 158 -9.15 11.03 -10.96
CA THR A 158 -10.17 11.71 -11.79
C THR A 158 -9.54 12.33 -13.04
N ASN A 159 -10.37 12.62 -14.06
CA ASN A 159 -9.87 13.21 -15.30
C ASN A 159 -9.12 14.53 -15.08
N GLY A 160 -9.55 15.37 -14.14
CA GLY A 160 -8.88 16.63 -13.80
C GLY A 160 -7.52 16.44 -13.09
N GLN A 161 -7.27 15.27 -12.49
CA GLN A 161 -6.02 14.97 -11.77
C GLN A 161 -4.99 14.23 -12.64
N LYS A 162 -5.43 13.68 -13.79
CA LYS A 162 -4.56 12.89 -14.70
C LYS A 162 -3.31 13.65 -15.13
N VAL A 163 -3.46 14.89 -15.57
CA VAL A 163 -2.34 15.69 -16.06
C VAL A 163 -1.33 15.94 -14.94
N LYS A 164 -1.80 16.32 -13.76
CA LYS A 164 -0.91 16.57 -12.60
C LYS A 164 -0.13 15.33 -12.19
N THR A 165 -0.80 14.17 -12.08
CA THR A 165 -0.14 12.90 -11.69
C THR A 165 0.81 12.41 -12.78
N ALA A 166 0.45 12.51 -14.06
CA ALA A 166 1.33 12.16 -15.17
C ALA A 166 2.58 13.06 -15.22
N THR A 167 2.42 14.36 -14.99
CA THR A 167 3.56 15.30 -14.93
C THR A 167 4.47 15.01 -13.76
N ALA A 168 3.91 14.70 -12.58
CA ALA A 168 4.71 14.29 -11.42
C ALA A 168 5.48 12.99 -11.68
N PHE A 169 4.87 12.04 -12.38
CA PHE A 169 5.52 10.79 -12.76
C PHE A 169 6.64 11.01 -13.80
N LEU A 170 6.40 11.86 -14.80
CA LEU A 170 7.42 12.25 -15.80
C LEU A 170 8.65 12.85 -15.11
N LYS A 171 8.43 13.77 -14.15
CA LYS A 171 9.52 14.38 -13.38
C LYS A 171 10.30 13.31 -12.60
N ARG A 172 9.60 12.39 -11.92
CA ARG A 172 10.24 11.32 -11.14
C ARG A 172 11.03 10.37 -12.02
N LEU A 173 10.50 9.98 -13.20
CA LEU A 173 11.24 9.16 -14.16
C LEU A 173 12.49 9.87 -14.67
N GLY A 174 12.39 11.16 -14.98
CA GLY A 174 13.55 11.95 -15.39
C GLY A 174 14.66 11.99 -14.32
N GLU A 175 14.30 12.10 -13.04
CA GLU A 175 15.25 12.02 -11.92
C GLU A 175 15.93 10.64 -11.86
N ILE A 176 15.16 9.56 -12.03
CA ILE A 176 15.67 8.18 -12.03
C ILE A 176 16.62 7.96 -13.22
N LEU A 177 16.21 8.31 -14.43
CA LEU A 177 17.03 8.15 -15.63
C LEU A 177 18.36 8.92 -15.53
N LYS A 178 18.33 10.13 -14.97
CA LYS A 178 19.54 10.91 -14.69
C LYS A 178 20.44 10.21 -13.66
N SER A 179 19.89 9.64 -12.61
CA SER A 179 20.65 8.92 -11.58
C SER A 179 21.31 7.64 -12.11
N GLU A 180 20.73 7.04 -13.15
CA GLU A 180 21.29 5.87 -13.85
C GLU A 180 22.18 6.25 -15.04
N ASN A 181 22.44 7.55 -15.26
CA ASN A 181 23.23 8.08 -16.38
C ASN A 181 22.69 7.66 -17.75
N ILE A 182 21.36 7.60 -17.90
CA ILE A 182 20.69 7.25 -19.15
C ILE A 182 20.24 8.54 -19.83
N GLU A 183 20.68 8.76 -21.07
CA GLU A 183 20.17 9.82 -21.92
C GLU A 183 18.76 9.50 -22.39
N TYR A 184 17.85 10.45 -22.33
CA TYR A 184 16.47 10.26 -22.72
C TYR A 184 15.85 11.51 -23.36
N ASP A 185 14.87 11.29 -24.22
CA ASP A 185 14.01 12.35 -24.75
C ASP A 185 12.71 12.42 -23.92
N ASN A 186 12.41 13.61 -23.42
CA ASN A 186 11.19 13.86 -22.64
C ASN A 186 9.90 13.51 -23.40
N ARG A 187 9.90 13.65 -24.74
CA ARG A 187 8.72 13.31 -25.60
C ARG A 187 8.48 11.80 -25.58
N VAL A 188 9.53 11.01 -25.71
CA VAL A 188 9.44 9.53 -25.68
C VAL A 188 8.96 9.05 -24.33
N VAL A 189 9.50 9.60 -23.24
CA VAL A 189 9.08 9.25 -21.89
C VAL A 189 7.63 9.65 -21.63
N ALA A 190 7.20 10.82 -22.11
CA ALA A 190 5.81 11.25 -21.98
C ALA A 190 4.84 10.34 -22.75
N GLU A 191 5.21 9.87 -23.94
CA GLU A 191 4.42 8.92 -24.73
C GLU A 191 4.30 7.56 -24.02
N LEU A 192 5.40 7.04 -23.45
CA LEU A 192 5.39 5.82 -22.65
C LEU A 192 4.44 5.94 -21.46
N ILE A 193 4.50 7.05 -20.74
CA ILE A 193 3.59 7.31 -19.61
C ILE A 193 2.14 7.30 -20.08
N GLN A 194 1.80 7.99 -21.18
CA GLN A 194 0.43 8.02 -21.70
C GLN A 194 -0.08 6.64 -22.07
N ARG A 195 0.77 5.77 -22.64
CA ARG A 195 0.42 4.42 -23.06
C ARG A 195 0.11 3.48 -21.89
N HIS A 196 0.81 3.64 -20.76
CA HIS A 196 0.70 2.73 -19.61
C HIS A 196 -0.11 3.29 -18.45
N TYR A 197 -0.46 4.58 -18.49
CA TYR A 197 -1.23 5.22 -17.44
C TYR A 197 -2.58 4.51 -17.16
N PRO A 198 -2.99 4.28 -15.90
CA PRO A 198 -2.39 4.73 -14.65
C PRO A 198 -1.44 3.72 -13.97
N ASP A 199 -0.95 2.71 -14.67
CA ASP A 199 -0.03 1.72 -14.12
C ASP A 199 1.41 2.26 -14.10
N PHE A 200 1.84 2.77 -12.95
CA PHE A 200 3.18 3.32 -12.73
C PHE A 200 4.28 2.26 -12.52
N ARG A 201 3.98 0.97 -12.71
CA ARG A 201 4.97 -0.11 -12.63
C ARG A 201 5.62 -0.46 -13.97
N ARG A 202 5.05 -0.05 -15.08
CA ARG A 202 5.49 -0.39 -16.45
C ARG A 202 6.40 0.63 -17.07
#